data_d4af1a951f7edde681ebbd2cf1bcee37
#
_entry.id   d4af1a951f7edde681ebbd2cf1bcee37
#
_cell.length_a   1.000
_cell.length_b   1.000
_cell.length_c   1.000
_cell.angle_alpha   90.00
_cell.angle_beta   90.00
_cell.angle_gamma   90.00
#
_symmetry.space_group_name_H-M   'P 1'
#
loop_
_entity.id
_entity.type
_entity.pdbx_description
1 polymer ?
#
loop_
_entity_poly.entity_id
_entity_poly.type
_entity_poly.pdbx_seq_one_letter_code
_entity_poly.pdbx_strand_id
1 'polypeptide(L)'
;MLERVTATRATAAAPRSAATSRDPFFDNAKFLLIVLVVLGHNWVPAIDHIPAAKAAYVLVYTFHVPAFALVCGIFSRGFEGRPEQVRKLVTTVLVPYVIFDALYALELAWLRHDSKPFDLASPIYVCWFLLALFIWRLTAPLWRAVRFPIALALVVSLVAGITIRDDGFAISRAAQLLPWFVAGQVLGADRFTWLKDVRARIAGGAVMAAAAVAAWLLAPSIDVSWLNRQQSAGELHVTVLQYLGDALLLDAVTAVLVLAALALVPARRSWLTALGAATMYPYLLHGLVVRLLESAGVHGALIDLGWVGVVAISVLAVTLALVLATPVVRRATGWAVEPRWLLAR
;
A
#
# COMPACT_ATOMS: atom_id res chain seq x y z
N MET A 1 9.71 -25.25 -74.83
CA MET A 1 9.06 -24.10 -74.28
C MET A 1 8.50 -24.51 -72.92
N LEU A 2 9.29 -24.28 -71.84
CA LEU A 2 8.97 -24.69 -70.48
C LEU A 2 8.78 -23.41 -69.64
N GLU A 3 7.54 -23.10 -69.27
CA GLU A 3 7.18 -21.99 -68.37
C GLU A 3 7.59 -22.34 -66.93
N ARG A 4 8.42 -21.49 -66.33
CA ARG A 4 8.73 -21.53 -64.90
C ARG A 4 7.62 -20.81 -64.15
N VAL A 5 6.85 -21.55 -63.38
CA VAL A 5 5.94 -20.99 -62.37
C VAL A 5 6.75 -20.61 -61.13
N THR A 6 6.95 -19.35 -60.94
CA THR A 6 7.54 -18.77 -59.71
C THR A 6 6.45 -18.71 -58.63
N ALA A 7 6.49 -19.62 -57.68
CA ALA A 7 5.63 -19.57 -56.50
C ALA A 7 6.14 -18.49 -55.52
N THR A 8 5.42 -17.39 -55.42
CA THR A 8 5.65 -16.33 -54.41
C THR A 8 5.20 -16.83 -53.05
N ARG A 9 6.16 -17.17 -52.22
CA ARG A 9 5.94 -17.53 -50.82
C ARG A 9 5.52 -16.30 -50.04
N ALA A 10 4.23 -16.15 -49.77
CA ALA A 10 3.73 -15.12 -48.84
C ALA A 10 4.21 -15.46 -47.41
N THR A 11 5.15 -14.68 -46.92
CA THR A 11 5.58 -14.73 -45.53
C THR A 11 4.43 -14.22 -44.64
N ALA A 12 3.73 -15.18 -44.01
CA ALA A 12 2.74 -14.89 -42.99
C ALA A 12 3.45 -14.17 -41.84
N ALA A 13 3.14 -12.90 -41.65
CA ALA A 13 3.59 -12.13 -40.50
C ALA A 13 3.04 -12.80 -39.23
N ALA A 14 3.94 -13.22 -38.33
CA ALA A 14 3.58 -13.75 -37.03
C ALA A 14 2.70 -12.74 -36.27
N PRO A 15 1.62 -13.18 -35.62
CA PRO A 15 0.77 -12.26 -34.86
C PRO A 15 1.61 -11.58 -33.81
N ARG A 16 1.72 -10.23 -33.89
CA ARG A 16 2.30 -9.41 -32.84
C ARG A 16 1.56 -9.74 -31.56
N SER A 17 2.26 -10.33 -30.59
CA SER A 17 1.80 -10.51 -29.24
C SER A 17 1.14 -9.20 -28.81
N ALA A 18 -0.19 -9.20 -28.62
CA ALA A 18 -0.91 -8.07 -28.08
C ALA A 18 -0.32 -7.79 -26.71
N ALA A 19 0.44 -6.70 -26.60
CA ALA A 19 0.86 -6.19 -25.32
C ALA A 19 -0.40 -6.03 -24.48
N THR A 20 -0.54 -6.84 -23.42
CA THR A 20 -1.68 -6.81 -22.51
C THR A 20 -1.85 -5.37 -22.04
N SER A 21 -2.90 -4.70 -22.52
CA SER A 21 -3.17 -3.31 -22.17
C SER A 21 -3.34 -3.24 -20.67
N ARG A 22 -2.50 -2.42 -20.03
CA ARG A 22 -2.49 -2.22 -18.59
C ARG A 22 -3.90 -1.78 -18.16
N ASP A 23 -4.52 -2.49 -17.20
CA ASP A 23 -5.89 -2.19 -16.75
C ASP A 23 -5.90 -0.85 -15.98
N PRO A 24 -6.59 0.19 -16.49
CA PRO A 24 -6.63 1.50 -15.84
C PRO A 24 -7.21 1.46 -14.42
N PHE A 25 -8.09 0.51 -14.14
CA PHE A 25 -8.73 0.34 -12.84
C PHE A 25 -7.71 0.19 -11.71
N PHE A 26 -6.74 -0.70 -11.87
CA PHE A 26 -5.74 -0.91 -10.83
C PHE A 26 -4.70 0.21 -10.75
N ASP A 27 -4.42 0.90 -11.86
CA ASP A 27 -3.57 2.09 -11.81
C ASP A 27 -4.27 3.23 -11.05
N ASN A 28 -5.57 3.44 -11.29
CA ASN A 28 -6.39 4.38 -10.53
C ASN A 28 -6.46 3.98 -9.05
N ALA A 29 -6.67 2.68 -8.75
CA ALA A 29 -6.70 2.17 -7.39
C ALA A 29 -5.40 2.46 -6.63
N LYS A 30 -4.24 2.19 -7.24
CA LYS A 30 -2.93 2.48 -6.62
C LYS A 30 -2.78 3.94 -6.25
N PHE A 31 -3.18 4.86 -7.16
CA PHE A 31 -3.04 6.28 -6.88
C PHE A 31 -3.99 6.74 -5.76
N LEU A 32 -5.25 6.32 -5.78
CA LEU A 32 -6.19 6.65 -4.72
C LEU A 32 -5.75 6.11 -3.37
N LEU A 33 -5.25 4.87 -3.33
CA LEU A 33 -4.74 4.26 -2.10
C LEU A 33 -3.51 5.00 -1.56
N ILE A 34 -2.60 5.48 -2.42
CA ILE A 34 -1.45 6.26 -1.94
C ILE A 34 -1.86 7.65 -1.44
N VAL A 35 -2.88 8.26 -2.04
CA VAL A 35 -3.48 9.50 -1.49
C VAL A 35 -4.00 9.26 -0.09
N LEU A 36 -4.67 8.13 0.18
CA LEU A 36 -5.14 7.76 1.52
C LEU A 36 -3.99 7.51 2.50
N VAL A 37 -2.86 6.97 2.04
CA VAL A 37 -1.64 6.84 2.86
C VAL A 37 -1.14 8.23 3.28
N VAL A 38 -1.02 9.15 2.33
CA VAL A 38 -0.53 10.52 2.61
C VAL A 38 -1.49 11.26 3.53
N LEU A 39 -2.81 11.13 3.31
CA LEU A 39 -3.85 11.66 4.20
C LEU A 39 -3.69 11.13 5.62
N GLY A 40 -3.60 9.81 5.76
CA GLY A 40 -3.49 9.16 7.06
C GLY A 40 -2.30 9.65 7.86
N HIS A 41 -1.12 9.74 7.23
CA HIS A 41 0.08 10.23 7.89
C HIS A 41 0.00 11.71 8.30
N ASN A 42 -0.71 12.53 7.54
CA ASN A 42 -0.95 13.93 7.91
C ASN A 42 -1.99 14.09 9.04
N TRP A 43 -2.92 13.13 9.20
CA TRP A 43 -3.91 13.16 10.29
C TRP A 43 -3.35 12.68 11.63
N VAL A 44 -2.26 11.88 11.65
CA VAL A 44 -1.70 11.31 12.88
C VAL A 44 -1.53 12.35 13.99
N PRO A 45 -0.96 13.56 13.77
CA PRO A 45 -0.83 14.57 14.84
C PRO A 45 -2.18 15.10 15.37
N ALA A 46 -3.27 14.94 14.62
CA ALA A 46 -4.58 15.49 14.95
C ALA A 46 -5.55 14.48 15.61
N ILE A 47 -5.25 13.16 15.59
CA ILE A 47 -6.21 12.13 16.03
C ILE A 47 -6.57 12.21 17.51
N ASP A 48 -5.65 12.67 18.35
CA ASP A 48 -5.89 12.79 19.80
C ASP A 48 -6.51 14.14 20.18
N HIS A 49 -6.57 15.09 19.24
CA HIS A 49 -7.06 16.44 19.46
C HIS A 49 -8.43 16.70 18.83
N ILE A 50 -8.71 16.07 17.68
CA ILE A 50 -9.92 16.35 16.89
C ILE A 50 -10.67 15.06 16.59
N PRO A 51 -11.90 14.86 17.12
CA PRO A 51 -12.69 13.64 16.89
C PRO A 51 -12.91 13.30 15.41
N ALA A 52 -13.10 14.32 14.55
CA ALA A 52 -13.25 14.13 13.12
C ALA A 52 -11.98 13.54 12.46
N ALA A 53 -10.79 13.96 12.91
CA ALA A 53 -9.52 13.39 12.44
C ALA A 53 -9.39 11.92 12.85
N LYS A 54 -9.72 11.60 14.12
CA LYS A 54 -9.71 10.21 14.62
C LYS A 54 -10.69 9.33 13.85
N ALA A 55 -11.92 9.80 13.61
CA ALA A 55 -12.92 9.05 12.85
C ALA A 55 -12.48 8.79 11.39
N ALA A 56 -11.95 9.80 10.72
CA ALA A 56 -11.40 9.67 9.37
C ALA A 56 -10.21 8.69 9.32
N TYR A 57 -9.31 8.79 10.31
CA TYR A 57 -8.18 7.88 10.47
C TYR A 57 -8.65 6.43 10.67
N VAL A 58 -9.56 6.19 11.61
CA VAL A 58 -10.11 4.84 11.88
C VAL A 58 -10.72 4.24 10.61
N LEU A 59 -11.56 5.00 9.89
CA LEU A 59 -12.14 4.53 8.64
C LEU A 59 -11.08 4.12 7.64
N VAL A 60 -10.12 5.01 7.35
CA VAL A 60 -9.12 4.79 6.31
C VAL A 60 -8.14 3.69 6.70
N TYR A 61 -7.65 3.68 7.94
CA TYR A 61 -6.64 2.71 8.40
C TYR A 61 -7.18 1.30 8.49
N THR A 62 -8.50 1.12 8.60
CA THR A 62 -9.10 -0.22 8.57
C THR A 62 -8.88 -0.92 7.24
N PHE A 63 -8.80 -0.20 6.09
CA PHE A 63 -8.78 -0.88 4.80
C PHE A 63 -7.64 -0.48 3.84
N HIS A 64 -7.04 0.73 3.95
CA HIS A 64 -6.16 1.24 2.87
C HIS A 64 -4.88 0.43 2.68
N VAL A 65 -4.20 0.00 3.76
CA VAL A 65 -3.01 -0.84 3.66
C VAL A 65 -3.35 -2.26 3.23
N PRO A 66 -4.37 -2.94 3.80
CA PRO A 66 -4.87 -4.22 3.28
C PRO A 66 -5.24 -4.18 1.79
N ALA A 67 -5.93 -3.13 1.33
CA ALA A 67 -6.24 -2.93 -0.09
C ALA A 67 -4.96 -2.78 -0.94
N PHE A 68 -3.98 -2.04 -0.43
CA PHE A 68 -2.70 -1.88 -1.12
C PHE A 68 -1.93 -3.20 -1.21
N ALA A 69 -1.89 -4.00 -0.12
CA ALA A 69 -1.28 -5.32 -0.10
C ALA A 69 -1.96 -6.27 -1.09
N LEU A 70 -3.31 -6.27 -1.17
CA LEU A 70 -4.09 -7.05 -2.13
C LEU A 70 -3.74 -6.67 -3.58
N VAL A 71 -3.68 -5.38 -3.89
CA VAL A 71 -3.28 -4.89 -5.24
C VAL A 71 -1.84 -5.30 -5.55
N CYS A 72 -0.91 -5.21 -4.59
CA CYS A 72 0.46 -5.70 -4.75
C CYS A 72 0.50 -7.21 -5.04
N GLY A 73 -0.35 -8.00 -4.39
CA GLY A 73 -0.51 -9.43 -4.65
C GLY A 73 -0.95 -9.71 -6.08
N ILE A 74 -1.97 -8.99 -6.58
CA ILE A 74 -2.45 -9.11 -7.97
C ILE A 74 -1.30 -8.92 -8.97
N PHE A 75 -0.46 -7.88 -8.76
CA PHE A 75 0.68 -7.61 -9.64
C PHE A 75 1.88 -8.54 -9.43
N SER A 76 1.85 -9.38 -8.39
CA SER A 76 2.92 -10.32 -8.08
C SER A 76 2.67 -11.74 -8.62
N ARG A 77 1.54 -12.00 -9.30
CA ARG A 77 1.18 -13.33 -9.85
C ARG A 77 2.22 -13.92 -10.79
N GLY A 78 2.86 -13.09 -11.61
CA GLY A 78 3.88 -13.52 -12.56
C GLY A 78 5.29 -13.64 -11.97
N PHE A 79 5.46 -13.47 -10.67
CA PHE A 79 6.77 -13.62 -10.02
C PHE A 79 7.03 -15.11 -9.75
N GLU A 80 8.05 -15.67 -10.39
CA GLU A 80 8.43 -17.08 -10.30
C GLU A 80 9.78 -17.29 -9.60
N GLY A 81 10.44 -16.21 -9.16
CA GLY A 81 11.76 -16.28 -8.55
C GLY A 81 12.91 -16.44 -9.56
N ARG A 82 12.69 -16.20 -10.84
CA ARG A 82 13.77 -16.22 -11.85
C ARG A 82 14.84 -15.17 -11.51
N PRO A 83 16.13 -15.41 -11.82
CA PRO A 83 17.22 -14.50 -11.46
C PRO A 83 16.96 -13.05 -11.89
N GLU A 84 16.42 -12.81 -13.10
CA GLU A 84 16.09 -11.48 -13.61
C GLU A 84 14.96 -10.81 -12.80
N GLN A 85 13.97 -11.61 -12.36
CA GLN A 85 12.88 -11.12 -11.51
C GLN A 85 13.38 -10.78 -10.11
N VAL A 86 14.26 -11.61 -9.54
CA VAL A 86 14.89 -11.35 -8.23
C VAL A 86 15.78 -10.12 -8.33
N ARG A 87 16.64 -10.02 -9.36
CA ARG A 87 17.45 -8.83 -9.58
C ARG A 87 16.59 -7.57 -9.69
N LYS A 88 15.49 -7.63 -10.46
CA LYS A 88 14.55 -6.52 -10.57
C LYS A 88 13.91 -6.19 -9.21
N LEU A 89 13.51 -7.19 -8.43
CA LEU A 89 12.92 -7.00 -7.10
C LEU A 89 13.91 -6.29 -6.16
N VAL A 90 15.16 -6.74 -6.12
CA VAL A 90 16.21 -6.09 -5.34
C VAL A 90 16.38 -4.63 -5.76
N THR A 91 16.54 -4.37 -7.05
CA THR A 91 16.81 -3.01 -7.55
C THR A 91 15.61 -2.07 -7.44
N THR A 92 14.37 -2.56 -7.53
CA THR A 92 13.18 -1.69 -7.51
C THR A 92 12.49 -1.62 -6.16
N VAL A 93 12.85 -2.45 -5.18
CA VAL A 93 12.23 -2.47 -3.85
C VAL A 93 13.28 -2.38 -2.75
N LEU A 94 14.28 -3.29 -2.73
CA LEU A 94 15.24 -3.32 -1.63
C LEU A 94 16.24 -2.14 -1.69
N VAL A 95 16.73 -1.75 -2.87
CA VAL A 95 17.62 -0.59 -3.00
C VAL A 95 16.93 0.71 -2.61
N PRO A 96 15.70 1.05 -3.09
CA PRO A 96 14.94 2.17 -2.56
C PRO A 96 14.70 2.10 -1.05
N TYR A 97 14.43 0.91 -0.51
CA TYR A 97 14.32 0.71 0.93
C TYR A 97 15.57 1.23 1.66
N VAL A 98 16.74 0.74 1.29
CA VAL A 98 18.01 1.14 1.93
C VAL A 98 18.26 2.65 1.79
N ILE A 99 18.03 3.21 0.61
CA ILE A 99 18.24 4.65 0.36
C ILE A 99 17.31 5.49 1.22
N PHE A 100 16.00 5.17 1.24
CA PHE A 100 15.02 5.97 1.96
C PHE A 100 15.08 5.75 3.46
N ASP A 101 15.39 4.55 3.92
CA ASP A 101 15.61 4.31 5.34
C ASP A 101 16.80 5.12 5.87
N ALA A 102 17.90 5.20 5.11
CA ALA A 102 19.02 6.07 5.43
C ALA A 102 18.64 7.56 5.39
N LEU A 103 17.84 8.00 4.41
CA LEU A 103 17.37 9.39 4.34
C LEU A 103 16.48 9.74 5.54
N TYR A 104 15.57 8.84 5.94
CA TYR A 104 14.74 9.02 7.13
C TYR A 104 15.58 9.03 8.41
N ALA A 105 16.61 8.20 8.52
CA ALA A 105 17.52 8.21 9.64
C ALA A 105 18.28 9.54 9.75
N LEU A 106 18.80 10.04 8.62
CA LEU A 106 19.48 11.34 8.55
C LEU A 106 18.56 12.50 8.91
N GLU A 107 17.31 12.48 8.40
CA GLU A 107 16.30 13.47 8.76
C GLU A 107 15.98 13.43 10.25
N LEU A 108 15.83 12.24 10.83
CA LEU A 108 15.55 12.06 12.26
C LEU A 108 16.70 12.61 13.11
N ALA A 109 17.94 12.29 12.75
CA ALA A 109 19.12 12.80 13.41
C ALA A 109 19.20 14.33 13.34
N TRP A 110 18.85 14.91 12.18
CA TRP A 110 18.85 16.36 11.99
C TRP A 110 17.73 17.07 12.76
N LEU A 111 16.49 16.55 12.73
CA LEU A 111 15.31 17.18 13.36
C LEU A 111 15.28 17.03 14.87
N ARG A 112 15.70 15.88 15.40
CA ARG A 112 15.56 15.55 16.82
C ARG A 112 16.88 15.57 17.59
N HIS A 113 18.01 15.79 16.89
CA HIS A 113 19.36 15.66 17.45
C HIS A 113 19.58 14.30 18.13
N ASP A 114 18.83 13.28 17.67
CA ASP A 114 18.86 11.91 18.19
C ASP A 114 19.74 11.06 17.27
N SER A 115 20.91 10.70 17.77
CA SER A 115 21.89 9.88 17.06
C SER A 115 21.62 8.37 17.24
N LYS A 116 20.39 7.91 17.01
CA LYS A 116 20.18 6.46 16.93
C LYS A 116 21.03 5.86 15.82
N PRO A 117 21.75 4.76 16.10
CA PRO A 117 22.51 4.11 15.04
C PRO A 117 21.56 3.69 13.92
N PHE A 118 21.99 3.90 12.68
CA PHE A 118 21.27 3.43 11.51
C PHE A 118 21.19 1.90 11.54
N ASP A 119 19.98 1.37 11.55
CA ASP A 119 19.71 -0.07 11.64
C ASP A 119 18.69 -0.47 10.57
N LEU A 120 19.17 -1.19 9.55
CA LEU A 120 18.33 -1.73 8.48
C LEU A 120 17.30 -2.77 8.95
N ALA A 121 17.46 -3.32 10.15
CA ALA A 121 16.48 -4.24 10.71
C ALA A 121 15.26 -3.53 11.29
N SER A 122 15.38 -2.23 11.59
CA SER A 122 14.31 -1.42 12.20
C SER A 122 13.84 -0.34 11.22
N PRO A 123 13.02 -0.70 10.21
CA PRO A 123 12.61 0.21 9.14
C PRO A 123 11.91 1.45 9.68
N ILE A 124 12.36 2.61 9.24
CA ILE A 124 11.87 3.89 9.72
C ILE A 124 10.64 4.31 8.92
N TYR A 125 9.60 4.73 9.61
CA TYR A 125 8.39 5.33 9.06
C TYR A 125 7.70 4.43 8.03
N VAL A 126 7.65 4.84 6.75
CA VAL A 126 6.97 4.08 5.67
C VAL A 126 7.80 2.93 5.09
N CYS A 127 9.09 2.87 5.38
CA CYS A 127 10.02 1.92 4.77
C CYS A 127 9.66 0.45 5.05
N TRP A 128 8.95 0.18 6.15
CA TRP A 128 8.50 -1.15 6.52
C TRP A 128 7.70 -1.87 5.41
N PHE A 129 6.89 -1.12 4.63
CA PHE A 129 6.08 -1.74 3.58
C PHE A 129 6.90 -2.21 2.38
N LEU A 130 8.02 -1.53 2.07
CA LEU A 130 8.95 -2.02 1.04
C LEU A 130 9.56 -3.35 1.46
N LEU A 131 9.95 -3.46 2.72
CA LEU A 131 10.53 -4.67 3.26
C LEU A 131 9.48 -5.80 3.28
N ALA A 132 8.26 -5.52 3.73
CA ALA A 132 7.14 -6.46 3.65
C ALA A 132 6.86 -6.90 2.21
N LEU A 133 6.82 -5.95 1.25
CA LEU A 133 6.62 -6.25 -0.17
C LEU A 133 7.75 -7.10 -0.75
N PHE A 134 9.00 -6.86 -0.33
CA PHE A 134 10.14 -7.67 -0.72
C PHE A 134 9.95 -9.12 -0.25
N ILE A 135 9.64 -9.33 1.04
CA ILE A 135 9.38 -10.64 1.63
C ILE A 135 8.21 -11.35 0.93
N TRP A 136 7.08 -10.65 0.75
CA TRP A 136 5.90 -11.22 0.10
C TRP A 136 6.16 -11.64 -1.34
N ARG A 137 6.89 -10.84 -2.12
CA ARG A 137 7.23 -11.21 -3.50
C ARG A 137 8.22 -12.36 -3.55
N LEU A 138 9.21 -12.37 -2.66
CA LEU A 138 10.18 -13.46 -2.61
C LEU A 138 9.51 -14.80 -2.27
N THR A 139 8.51 -14.78 -1.39
CA THR A 139 7.74 -15.96 -0.99
C THR A 139 6.55 -16.27 -1.92
N ALA A 140 6.26 -15.42 -2.91
CA ALA A 140 5.11 -15.57 -3.80
C ALA A 140 5.00 -16.95 -4.50
N PRO A 141 6.09 -17.61 -4.95
CA PRO A 141 6.01 -18.95 -5.52
C PRO A 141 5.47 -20.01 -4.53
N LEU A 142 5.78 -19.89 -3.24
CA LEU A 142 5.35 -20.84 -2.20
C LEU A 142 3.82 -20.85 -2.06
N TRP A 143 3.21 -19.68 -2.07
CA TRP A 143 1.75 -19.53 -1.90
C TRP A 143 0.96 -20.15 -3.05
N ARG A 144 1.55 -20.28 -4.24
CA ARG A 144 0.92 -20.96 -5.39
C ARG A 144 1.04 -22.49 -5.33
N ALA A 145 2.02 -22.99 -4.60
CA ALA A 145 2.23 -24.43 -4.44
C ALA A 145 1.34 -25.04 -3.35
N VAL A 146 0.76 -24.23 -2.48
CA VAL A 146 -0.07 -24.67 -1.36
C VAL A 146 -1.54 -24.81 -1.78
N ARG A 147 -2.23 -25.84 -1.28
CA ARG A 147 -3.64 -26.13 -1.62
C ARG A 147 -4.62 -25.06 -1.14
N PHE A 148 -4.42 -24.54 0.07
CA PHE A 148 -5.28 -23.52 0.71
C PHE A 148 -4.46 -22.29 1.14
N PRO A 149 -3.92 -21.53 0.18
CA PRO A 149 -2.93 -20.49 0.50
C PRO A 149 -3.49 -19.34 1.35
N ILE A 150 -4.73 -18.90 1.11
CA ILE A 150 -5.36 -17.82 1.88
C ILE A 150 -5.60 -18.26 3.32
N ALA A 151 -6.11 -19.49 3.54
CA ALA A 151 -6.32 -20.02 4.88
C ALA A 151 -4.99 -20.17 5.65
N LEU A 152 -3.95 -20.69 4.97
CA LEU A 152 -2.62 -20.79 5.59
C LEU A 152 -2.04 -19.41 5.91
N ALA A 153 -2.18 -18.43 5.01
CA ALA A 153 -1.73 -17.07 5.26
C ALA A 153 -2.47 -16.44 6.45
N LEU A 154 -3.79 -16.72 6.60
CA LEU A 154 -4.56 -16.27 7.75
C LEU A 154 -4.06 -16.92 9.06
N VAL A 155 -3.77 -18.21 9.04
CA VAL A 155 -3.16 -18.88 10.19
C VAL A 155 -1.80 -18.25 10.55
N VAL A 156 -0.94 -18.00 9.56
CA VAL A 156 0.35 -17.30 9.76
C VAL A 156 0.14 -15.93 10.37
N SER A 157 -0.85 -15.17 9.89
CA SER A 157 -1.20 -13.84 10.42
C SER A 157 -1.62 -13.89 11.89
N LEU A 158 -2.52 -14.81 12.24
CA LEU A 158 -3.02 -14.97 13.62
C LEU A 158 -1.90 -15.45 14.56
N VAL A 159 -1.09 -16.42 14.13
CA VAL A 159 0.06 -16.91 14.93
C VAL A 159 1.06 -15.78 15.13
N ALA A 160 1.39 -15.01 14.09
CA ALA A 160 2.31 -13.89 14.21
C ALA A 160 1.82 -12.85 15.24
N GLY A 161 0.53 -12.49 15.18
CA GLY A 161 -0.06 -11.56 16.13
C GLY A 161 -0.17 -12.08 17.57
N ILE A 162 -0.05 -13.40 17.78
CA ILE A 162 0.03 -13.96 19.14
C ILE A 162 1.48 -14.02 19.64
N THR A 163 2.44 -14.32 18.76
CA THR A 163 3.80 -14.75 19.15
C THR A 163 4.88 -13.72 18.86
N ILE A 164 4.73 -12.91 17.80
CA ILE A 164 5.79 -12.00 17.38
C ILE A 164 5.54 -10.64 18.01
N ARG A 165 6.45 -10.23 18.89
CA ARG A 165 6.56 -8.84 19.34
C ARG A 165 7.32 -8.05 18.28
N ASP A 166 7.26 -6.71 18.34
CA ASP A 166 7.98 -5.85 17.38
C ASP A 166 9.50 -6.07 17.54
N ASP A 167 10.03 -6.94 16.70
CA ASP A 167 11.39 -7.51 16.79
C ASP A 167 12.30 -7.11 15.61
N GLY A 168 11.90 -6.16 14.82
CA GLY A 168 12.63 -5.70 13.65
C GLY A 168 12.18 -6.37 12.34
N PHE A 169 12.75 -5.90 11.23
CA PHE A 169 12.37 -6.24 9.85
C PHE A 169 10.88 -6.10 9.53
N ALA A 170 10.08 -5.51 10.42
CA ALA A 170 8.63 -5.40 10.32
C ALA A 170 7.93 -6.76 10.05
N ILE A 171 8.50 -7.86 10.58
CA ILE A 171 8.03 -9.23 10.32
C ILE A 171 6.61 -9.40 10.85
N SER A 172 6.31 -8.89 12.06
CA SER A 172 4.97 -8.95 12.64
C SER A 172 3.94 -8.33 11.70
N ARG A 173 4.19 -7.11 11.24
CA ARG A 173 3.29 -6.38 10.33
C ARG A 173 3.19 -7.05 8.96
N ALA A 174 4.32 -7.52 8.42
CA ALA A 174 4.35 -8.25 7.16
C ALA A 174 3.54 -9.55 7.23
N ALA A 175 3.65 -10.30 8.34
CA ALA A 175 2.89 -11.53 8.55
C ALA A 175 1.39 -11.25 8.77
N GLN A 176 1.02 -10.23 9.56
CA GLN A 176 -0.37 -9.89 9.83
C GLN A 176 -1.12 -9.37 8.58
N LEU A 177 -0.41 -8.78 7.62
CA LEU A 177 -0.98 -8.31 6.35
C LEU A 177 -0.85 -9.32 5.19
N LEU A 178 -0.15 -10.43 5.42
CA LEU A 178 0.08 -11.47 4.41
C LEU A 178 -1.20 -12.04 3.77
N PRO A 179 -2.32 -12.26 4.48
CA PRO A 179 -3.55 -12.77 3.88
C PRO A 179 -4.04 -11.93 2.71
N TRP A 180 -3.90 -10.62 2.80
CA TRP A 180 -4.32 -9.67 1.75
C TRP A 180 -3.46 -9.78 0.50
N PHE A 181 -2.14 -9.86 0.68
CA PHE A 181 -1.23 -10.09 -0.45
C PHE A 181 -1.51 -11.43 -1.13
N VAL A 182 -1.64 -12.50 -0.34
CA VAL A 182 -1.90 -13.86 -0.87
C VAL A 182 -3.28 -13.91 -1.55
N ALA A 183 -4.31 -13.27 -0.98
CA ALA A 183 -5.62 -13.18 -1.62
C ALA A 183 -5.53 -12.49 -2.99
N GLY A 184 -4.82 -11.37 -3.09
CA GLY A 184 -4.60 -10.68 -4.36
C GLY A 184 -3.85 -11.56 -5.38
N GLN A 185 -2.83 -12.27 -4.94
CA GLN A 185 -2.04 -13.15 -5.79
C GLN A 185 -2.86 -14.34 -6.32
N VAL A 186 -3.67 -14.97 -5.46
CA VAL A 186 -4.45 -16.16 -5.83
C VAL A 186 -5.66 -15.81 -6.68
N LEU A 187 -6.42 -14.81 -6.26
CA LEU A 187 -7.64 -14.39 -6.95
C LEU A 187 -7.34 -13.71 -8.29
N GLY A 188 -6.32 -12.87 -8.34
CA GLY A 188 -5.94 -12.12 -9.54
C GLY A 188 -6.97 -11.08 -9.98
N ALA A 189 -6.60 -10.30 -11.00
CA ALA A 189 -7.40 -9.17 -11.49
C ALA A 189 -8.81 -9.57 -11.97
N ASP A 190 -8.93 -10.74 -12.59
CA ASP A 190 -10.18 -11.20 -13.24
C ASP A 190 -11.32 -11.41 -12.24
N ARG A 191 -10.99 -11.78 -11.00
CA ARG A 191 -11.99 -11.99 -9.94
C ARG A 191 -12.60 -10.68 -9.42
N PHE A 192 -12.02 -9.53 -9.76
CA PHE A 192 -12.49 -8.22 -9.32
C PHE A 192 -13.22 -7.42 -10.41
N THR A 193 -13.50 -8.03 -11.57
CA THR A 193 -14.17 -7.35 -12.69
C THR A 193 -15.57 -6.85 -12.36
N TRP A 194 -16.30 -7.57 -11.51
CA TRP A 194 -17.63 -7.20 -11.04
C TRP A 194 -17.66 -5.90 -10.23
N LEU A 195 -16.54 -5.52 -9.60
CA LEU A 195 -16.44 -4.24 -8.89
C LEU A 195 -16.59 -3.02 -9.81
N LYS A 196 -16.40 -3.21 -11.12
CA LYS A 196 -16.55 -2.13 -12.12
C LYS A 196 -18.02 -1.84 -12.45
N ASP A 197 -18.95 -2.68 -12.00
CA ASP A 197 -20.38 -2.53 -12.21
C ASP A 197 -20.96 -1.36 -11.40
N VAL A 198 -21.99 -0.71 -11.97
CA VAL A 198 -22.72 0.38 -11.29
C VAL A 198 -23.37 -0.08 -9.98
N ARG A 199 -23.90 -1.31 -9.95
CA ARG A 199 -24.49 -1.89 -8.73
C ARG A 199 -23.48 -2.06 -7.62
N ALA A 200 -22.28 -2.58 -7.94
CA ALA A 200 -21.19 -2.70 -6.98
C ALA A 200 -20.74 -1.33 -6.47
N ARG A 201 -20.72 -0.32 -7.33
CA ARG A 201 -20.39 1.06 -6.96
C ARG A 201 -21.42 1.67 -6.00
N ILE A 202 -22.71 1.49 -6.27
CA ILE A 202 -23.77 1.97 -5.39
C ILE A 202 -23.69 1.27 -4.02
N ALA A 203 -23.56 -0.07 -4.02
CA ALA A 203 -23.41 -0.85 -2.80
C ALA A 203 -22.14 -0.44 -2.02
N GLY A 204 -21.00 -0.26 -2.73
CA GLY A 204 -19.76 0.22 -2.15
C GLY A 204 -19.90 1.60 -1.52
N GLY A 205 -20.61 2.53 -2.20
CA GLY A 205 -20.91 3.84 -1.64
C GLY A 205 -21.74 3.78 -0.38
N ALA A 206 -22.80 2.94 -0.35
CA ALA A 206 -23.64 2.73 0.82
C ALA A 206 -22.84 2.14 2.00
N VAL A 207 -22.00 1.13 1.73
CA VAL A 207 -21.12 0.52 2.73
C VAL A 207 -20.13 1.54 3.30
N MET A 208 -19.47 2.34 2.43
CA MET A 208 -18.52 3.35 2.90
C MET A 208 -19.20 4.47 3.69
N ALA A 209 -20.41 4.87 3.32
CA ALA A 209 -21.19 5.84 4.09
C ALA A 209 -21.57 5.28 5.48
N ALA A 210 -22.07 4.03 5.54
CA ALA A 210 -22.36 3.37 6.80
C ALA A 210 -21.10 3.20 7.67
N ALA A 211 -19.97 2.83 7.06
CA ALA A 211 -18.69 2.72 7.75
C ALA A 211 -18.17 4.08 8.27
N ALA A 212 -18.39 5.17 7.54
CA ALA A 212 -18.05 6.52 8.01
C ALA A 212 -18.87 6.91 9.25
N VAL A 213 -20.17 6.62 9.25
CA VAL A 213 -21.03 6.81 10.44
C VAL A 213 -20.56 5.93 11.60
N ALA A 214 -20.29 4.65 11.35
CA ALA A 214 -19.77 3.74 12.37
C ALA A 214 -18.42 4.21 12.92
N ALA A 215 -17.49 4.64 12.06
CA ALA A 215 -16.21 5.21 12.49
C ALA A 215 -16.40 6.46 13.35
N TRP A 216 -17.33 7.35 12.97
CA TRP A 216 -17.64 8.54 13.77
C TRP A 216 -18.12 8.17 15.18
N LEU A 217 -19.01 7.19 15.28
CA LEU A 217 -19.58 6.78 16.56
C LEU A 217 -18.62 5.97 17.43
N LEU A 218 -17.79 5.13 16.82
CA LEU A 218 -16.94 4.16 17.51
C LEU A 218 -15.50 4.64 17.70
N ALA A 219 -15.03 5.63 16.96
CA ALA A 219 -13.63 6.09 17.05
C ALA A 219 -13.17 6.44 18.48
N PRO A 220 -13.99 7.02 19.37
CA PRO A 220 -13.54 7.30 20.74
C PRO A 220 -13.10 6.04 21.51
N SER A 221 -13.75 4.89 21.26
CA SER A 221 -13.48 3.62 21.94
C SER A 221 -12.48 2.71 21.21
N ILE A 222 -12.10 3.06 19.96
CA ILE A 222 -11.16 2.25 19.19
C ILE A 222 -9.73 2.61 19.56
N ASP A 223 -8.96 1.60 19.99
CA ASP A 223 -7.52 1.68 20.06
C ASP A 223 -6.94 1.54 18.64
N VAL A 224 -6.33 2.62 18.15
CA VAL A 224 -5.74 2.70 16.80
C VAL A 224 -4.57 1.73 16.59
N SER A 225 -3.98 1.20 17.66
CA SER A 225 -2.92 0.21 17.62
C SER A 225 -3.32 -1.05 16.86
N TRP A 226 -4.59 -1.47 16.97
CA TRP A 226 -5.15 -2.59 16.20
C TRP A 226 -5.09 -2.38 14.68
N LEU A 227 -5.26 -1.14 14.25
CA LEU A 227 -5.28 -0.78 12.82
C LEU A 227 -3.87 -0.78 12.21
N ASN A 228 -2.86 -0.60 13.04
CA ASN A 228 -1.46 -0.63 12.61
C ASN A 228 -0.94 -2.03 12.26
N ARG A 229 -1.64 -3.10 12.70
CA ARG A 229 -1.28 -4.50 12.42
C ARG A 229 0.18 -4.83 12.74
N GLN A 230 0.67 -4.31 13.85
CA GLN A 230 2.06 -4.44 14.28
C GLN A 230 2.19 -5.15 15.62
N GLN A 231 1.27 -4.85 16.54
CA GLN A 231 1.33 -5.30 17.92
C GLN A 231 0.81 -6.74 18.07
N SER A 232 1.43 -7.46 19.01
CA SER A 232 0.99 -8.78 19.45
C SER A 232 -0.13 -8.68 20.50
N ALA A 233 -0.79 -9.81 20.77
CA ALA A 233 -1.81 -9.91 21.82
C ALA A 233 -1.29 -9.44 23.19
N GLY A 234 -0.02 -9.73 23.50
CA GLY A 234 0.62 -9.30 24.75
C GLY A 234 0.83 -7.79 24.82
N GLU A 235 1.20 -7.16 23.72
CA GLU A 235 1.39 -5.69 23.63
C GLU A 235 0.06 -4.93 23.63
N LEU A 236 -0.99 -5.56 23.11
CA LEU A 236 -2.38 -5.04 23.16
C LEU A 236 -3.04 -5.31 24.53
N HIS A 237 -2.36 -6.02 25.45
CA HIS A 237 -2.89 -6.37 26.76
C HIS A 237 -4.20 -7.15 26.72
N VAL A 238 -4.39 -8.02 25.70
CA VAL A 238 -5.57 -8.87 25.54
C VAL A 238 -5.20 -10.35 25.65
N THR A 239 -6.19 -11.18 26.00
CA THR A 239 -5.99 -12.63 25.97
C THR A 239 -5.89 -13.16 24.54
N VAL A 240 -5.27 -14.32 24.36
CA VAL A 240 -5.16 -14.98 23.05
C VAL A 240 -6.54 -15.17 22.40
N LEU A 241 -7.54 -15.58 23.17
CA LEU A 241 -8.89 -15.80 22.65
C LEU A 241 -9.57 -14.49 22.18
N GLN A 242 -9.40 -13.41 22.95
CA GLN A 242 -9.86 -12.08 22.55
C GLN A 242 -9.15 -11.62 21.28
N TYR A 243 -7.80 -11.76 21.23
CA TYR A 243 -7.03 -11.40 20.04
C TYR A 243 -7.54 -12.14 18.79
N LEU A 244 -7.78 -13.45 18.87
CA LEU A 244 -8.28 -14.23 17.74
C LEU A 244 -9.66 -13.74 17.28
N GLY A 245 -10.57 -13.48 18.23
CA GLY A 245 -11.90 -12.96 17.92
C GLY A 245 -11.86 -11.58 17.25
N ASP A 246 -11.12 -10.65 17.86
CA ASP A 246 -11.03 -9.26 17.39
C ASP A 246 -10.27 -9.15 16.06
N ALA A 247 -9.19 -9.92 15.90
CA ALA A 247 -8.43 -9.95 14.65
C ALA A 247 -9.26 -10.51 13.49
N LEU A 248 -10.01 -11.60 13.70
CA LEU A 248 -10.90 -12.16 12.68
C LEU A 248 -12.05 -11.22 12.35
N LEU A 249 -12.65 -10.56 13.35
CA LEU A 249 -13.69 -9.55 13.14
C LEU A 249 -13.14 -8.37 12.34
N LEU A 250 -11.96 -7.88 12.72
CA LEU A 250 -11.30 -6.79 12.02
C LEU A 250 -10.96 -7.18 10.57
N ASP A 251 -10.50 -8.42 10.32
CA ASP A 251 -10.25 -8.91 8.96
C ASP A 251 -11.54 -9.02 8.14
N ALA A 252 -12.65 -9.46 8.74
CA ALA A 252 -13.94 -9.52 8.06
C ALA A 252 -14.45 -8.11 7.69
N VAL A 253 -14.41 -7.16 8.62
CA VAL A 253 -14.77 -5.75 8.36
C VAL A 253 -13.85 -5.16 7.29
N THR A 254 -12.54 -5.40 7.41
CA THR A 254 -11.55 -4.96 6.42
C THR A 254 -11.87 -5.51 5.03
N ALA A 255 -12.25 -6.79 4.89
CA ALA A 255 -12.61 -7.38 3.60
C ALA A 255 -13.77 -6.65 2.94
N VAL A 256 -14.82 -6.36 3.69
CA VAL A 256 -15.98 -5.60 3.21
C VAL A 256 -15.56 -4.19 2.77
N LEU A 257 -14.76 -3.49 3.56
CA LEU A 257 -14.32 -2.12 3.25
C LEU A 257 -13.33 -2.07 2.08
N VAL A 258 -12.42 -3.05 1.94
CA VAL A 258 -11.53 -3.18 0.78
C VAL A 258 -12.33 -3.32 -0.51
N LEU A 259 -13.33 -4.21 -0.52
CA LEU A 259 -14.20 -4.40 -1.70
C LEU A 259 -15.02 -3.15 -1.99
N ALA A 260 -15.60 -2.53 -0.97
CA ALA A 260 -16.36 -1.29 -1.09
C ALA A 260 -15.50 -0.14 -1.65
N ALA A 261 -14.31 0.05 -1.12
CA ALA A 261 -13.38 1.08 -1.58
C ALA A 261 -12.94 0.83 -3.03
N LEU A 262 -12.61 -0.42 -3.38
CA LEU A 262 -12.25 -0.77 -4.76
C LEU A 262 -13.42 -0.57 -5.72
N ALA A 263 -14.66 -0.86 -5.32
CA ALA A 263 -15.84 -0.62 -6.16
C ALA A 263 -16.05 0.87 -6.51
N LEU A 264 -15.56 1.79 -5.68
CA LEU A 264 -15.62 3.23 -5.90
C LEU A 264 -14.53 3.75 -6.87
N VAL A 265 -13.52 2.93 -7.15
CA VAL A 265 -12.42 3.31 -8.07
C VAL A 265 -12.94 3.46 -9.50
N PRO A 266 -12.60 4.56 -10.20
CA PRO A 266 -12.95 4.72 -11.61
C PRO A 266 -12.36 3.60 -12.48
N ALA A 267 -13.22 2.91 -13.25
CA ALA A 267 -12.78 1.81 -14.13
C ALA A 267 -12.17 2.33 -15.44
N ARG A 268 -12.49 3.56 -15.84
CA ARG A 268 -12.04 4.16 -17.10
C ARG A 268 -10.69 4.84 -16.95
N ARG A 269 -9.98 4.94 -18.07
CA ARG A 269 -8.74 5.72 -18.14
C ARG A 269 -9.01 7.19 -17.82
N SER A 270 -8.25 7.76 -16.89
CA SER A 270 -8.37 9.12 -16.43
C SER A 270 -6.97 9.71 -16.17
N TRP A 271 -6.88 10.96 -15.76
CA TRP A 271 -5.63 11.57 -15.31
C TRP A 271 -5.01 10.80 -14.11
N LEU A 272 -5.85 10.18 -13.26
CA LEU A 272 -5.38 9.31 -12.15
C LEU A 272 -4.56 8.13 -12.66
N THR A 273 -4.89 7.58 -13.85
CA THR A 273 -4.18 6.44 -14.42
C THR A 273 -2.70 6.73 -14.68
N ALA A 274 -2.41 7.97 -15.13
CA ALA A 274 -1.03 8.40 -15.36
C ALA A 274 -0.25 8.52 -14.03
N LEU A 275 -0.91 9.00 -12.98
CA LEU A 275 -0.34 9.13 -11.64
C LEU A 275 -0.18 7.76 -10.96
N GLY A 276 -1.05 6.79 -11.28
CA GLY A 276 -0.95 5.42 -10.80
C GLY A 276 0.35 4.69 -11.19
N ALA A 277 1.00 5.13 -12.26
CA ALA A 277 2.34 4.64 -12.63
C ALA A 277 3.47 5.26 -11.79
N ALA A 278 3.20 6.34 -11.05
CA ALA A 278 4.17 7.12 -10.30
C ALA A 278 4.01 7.00 -8.77
N THR A 279 3.22 6.05 -8.28
CA THR A 279 2.84 5.93 -6.86
C THR A 279 4.01 5.75 -5.90
N MET A 280 5.15 5.22 -6.35
CA MET A 280 6.35 5.10 -5.53
C MET A 280 6.92 6.45 -5.08
N TYR A 281 6.73 7.52 -5.87
CA TYR A 281 7.23 8.85 -5.53
C TYR A 281 6.50 9.47 -4.34
N PRO A 282 5.16 9.68 -4.39
CA PRO A 282 4.44 10.14 -3.21
C PRO A 282 4.57 9.16 -2.04
N TYR A 283 4.68 7.85 -2.29
CA TYR A 283 4.86 6.86 -1.24
C TYR A 283 6.16 7.10 -0.44
N LEU A 284 7.30 7.23 -1.09
CA LEU A 284 8.59 7.33 -0.41
C LEU A 284 8.91 8.75 0.09
N LEU A 285 8.44 9.77 -0.64
CA LEU A 285 8.82 11.16 -0.36
C LEU A 285 7.90 11.87 0.64
N HIS A 286 6.61 11.45 0.75
CA HIS A 286 5.68 12.21 1.59
C HIS A 286 6.09 12.25 3.06
N GLY A 287 6.64 11.15 3.58
CA GLY A 287 7.01 11.08 4.97
C GLY A 287 8.10 12.09 5.36
N LEU A 288 9.10 12.31 4.49
CA LEU A 288 10.11 13.34 4.70
C LEU A 288 9.45 14.73 4.81
N VAL A 289 8.49 15.03 3.92
CA VAL A 289 7.80 16.33 3.93
C VAL A 289 6.87 16.46 5.13
N VAL A 290 6.10 15.41 5.46
CA VAL A 290 5.19 15.42 6.62
C VAL A 290 5.95 15.69 7.91
N ARG A 291 7.09 15.04 8.11
CA ARG A 291 7.91 15.24 9.32
C ARG A 291 8.56 16.61 9.39
N LEU A 292 8.96 17.17 8.24
CA LEU A 292 9.42 18.56 8.18
C LEU A 292 8.30 19.53 8.54
N LEU A 293 7.08 19.35 8.04
CA LEU A 293 5.92 20.17 8.35
C LEU A 293 5.53 20.05 9.84
N GLU A 294 5.62 18.84 10.39
CA GLU A 294 5.40 18.60 11.82
C GLU A 294 6.44 19.34 12.68
N SER A 295 7.72 19.19 12.36
CA SER A 295 8.79 19.86 13.09
C SER A 295 8.76 21.39 12.97
N ALA A 296 8.23 21.91 11.86
CA ALA A 296 8.00 23.34 11.65
C ALA A 296 6.73 23.86 12.35
N GLY A 297 5.99 23.01 13.09
CA GLY A 297 4.78 23.40 13.81
C GLY A 297 3.54 23.63 12.96
N VAL A 298 3.59 23.28 11.63
CA VAL A 298 2.46 23.51 10.72
C VAL A 298 1.24 22.72 11.15
N HIS A 299 1.41 21.44 11.54
CA HIS A 299 0.30 20.62 12.01
C HIS A 299 -0.31 21.17 13.30
N GLY A 300 0.51 21.62 14.26
CA GLY A 300 0.03 22.25 15.49
C GLY A 300 -0.84 23.47 15.21
N ALA A 301 -0.34 24.40 14.38
CA ALA A 301 -1.09 25.60 14.00
C ALA A 301 -2.42 25.28 13.27
N LEU A 302 -2.47 24.20 12.48
CA LEU A 302 -3.70 23.76 11.83
C LEU A 302 -4.66 23.05 12.80
N ILE A 303 -4.15 22.29 13.76
CA ILE A 303 -4.95 21.62 14.80
C ILE A 303 -5.71 22.66 15.63
N ASP A 304 -5.10 23.79 15.95
CA ASP A 304 -5.73 24.89 16.70
C ASP A 304 -6.97 25.48 16.01
N LEU A 305 -7.12 25.26 14.68
CA LEU A 305 -8.31 25.66 13.92
C LEU A 305 -9.48 24.65 14.01
N GLY A 306 -9.34 23.59 14.80
CA GLY A 306 -10.38 22.57 14.99
C GLY A 306 -10.75 21.85 13.69
N TRP A 307 -12.05 21.72 13.38
CA TRP A 307 -12.51 21.00 12.19
C TRP A 307 -12.05 21.63 10.86
N VAL A 308 -11.88 22.96 10.82
CA VAL A 308 -11.31 23.67 9.66
C VAL A 308 -9.87 23.20 9.43
N GLY A 309 -9.12 22.97 10.51
CA GLY A 309 -7.78 22.44 10.46
C GLY A 309 -7.70 21.05 9.86
N VAL A 310 -8.66 20.15 10.17
CA VAL A 310 -8.72 18.81 9.54
C VAL A 310 -8.91 18.92 8.02
N VAL A 311 -9.78 19.84 7.57
CA VAL A 311 -9.97 20.09 6.13
C VAL A 311 -8.68 20.62 5.50
N ALA A 312 -8.04 21.61 6.15
CA ALA A 312 -6.78 22.19 5.67
C ALA A 312 -5.65 21.15 5.59
N ILE A 313 -5.49 20.33 6.63
CA ILE A 313 -4.53 19.20 6.64
C ILE A 313 -4.84 18.21 5.49
N SER A 314 -6.12 17.91 5.25
CA SER A 314 -6.53 17.00 4.16
C SER A 314 -6.22 17.59 2.79
N VAL A 315 -6.49 18.87 2.57
CA VAL A 315 -6.15 19.58 1.32
C VAL A 315 -4.63 19.60 1.12
N LEU A 316 -3.87 19.89 2.18
CA LEU A 316 -2.40 19.87 2.16
C LEU A 316 -1.89 18.46 1.76
N ALA A 317 -2.43 17.40 2.36
CA ALA A 317 -2.04 16.02 2.09
C ALA A 317 -2.33 15.60 0.64
N VAL A 318 -3.52 15.93 0.12
CA VAL A 318 -3.88 15.64 -1.28
C VAL A 318 -2.98 16.43 -2.22
N THR A 319 -2.77 17.71 -1.97
CA THR A 319 -1.86 18.56 -2.76
C THR A 319 -0.44 17.99 -2.76
N LEU A 320 0.06 17.58 -1.59
CA LEU A 320 1.37 16.95 -1.47
C LEU A 320 1.46 15.68 -2.33
N ALA A 321 0.46 14.79 -2.26
CA ALA A 321 0.45 13.57 -3.06
C ALA A 321 0.49 13.85 -4.57
N LEU A 322 -0.26 14.87 -5.02
CA LEU A 322 -0.28 15.31 -6.42
C LEU A 322 1.07 15.91 -6.85
N VAL A 323 1.63 16.82 -6.06
CA VAL A 323 2.92 17.47 -6.34
C VAL A 323 4.03 16.42 -6.42
N LEU A 324 4.09 15.49 -5.48
CA LEU A 324 5.12 14.44 -5.45
C LEU A 324 5.02 13.46 -6.63
N ALA A 325 3.85 13.34 -7.27
CA ALA A 325 3.67 12.53 -8.48
C ALA A 325 4.03 13.27 -9.78
N THR A 326 4.38 14.57 -9.73
CA THR A 326 4.66 15.38 -10.92
C THR A 326 5.94 14.95 -11.65
N PRO A 327 6.04 15.19 -12.97
CA PRO A 327 7.26 14.89 -13.74
C PRO A 327 8.52 15.60 -13.21
N VAL A 328 8.37 16.79 -12.63
CA VAL A 328 9.49 17.56 -12.06
C VAL A 328 10.12 16.80 -10.89
N VAL A 329 9.29 16.41 -9.90
CA VAL A 329 9.77 15.65 -8.75
C VAL A 329 10.32 14.29 -9.17
N ARG A 330 9.67 13.61 -10.12
CA ARG A 330 10.15 12.33 -10.66
C ARG A 330 11.52 12.43 -11.30
N ARG A 331 11.81 13.51 -12.05
CA ARG A 331 13.13 13.72 -12.64
C ARG A 331 14.20 14.00 -11.58
N ALA A 332 13.85 14.81 -10.57
CA ALA A 332 14.79 15.17 -9.50
C ALA A 332 15.15 13.98 -8.58
N THR A 333 14.16 13.12 -8.27
CA THR A 333 14.32 12.06 -7.26
C THR A 333 14.36 10.65 -7.85
N GLY A 334 14.26 10.53 -9.17
CA GLY A 334 14.21 9.24 -9.86
C GLY A 334 15.43 8.34 -9.64
N TRP A 335 16.58 8.92 -9.37
CA TRP A 335 17.81 8.20 -9.05
C TRP A 335 17.70 7.37 -7.76
N ALA A 336 16.90 7.85 -6.79
CA ALA A 336 16.68 7.18 -5.50
C ALA A 336 15.42 6.28 -5.52
N VAL A 337 14.30 6.76 -6.11
CA VAL A 337 13.01 6.06 -6.13
C VAL A 337 13.01 4.90 -7.14
N GLU A 338 13.61 5.10 -8.31
CA GLU A 338 13.74 4.11 -9.38
C GLU A 338 15.19 4.01 -9.86
N PRO A 339 16.10 3.35 -9.12
CA PRO A 339 17.54 3.34 -9.41
C PRO A 339 17.86 2.50 -10.66
N ARG A 340 17.40 2.98 -11.84
CA ARG A 340 17.55 2.30 -13.13
C ARG A 340 19.01 2.16 -13.56
N TRP A 341 19.89 3.01 -13.02
CA TRP A 341 21.34 2.97 -13.25
C TRP A 341 21.99 1.64 -12.79
N LEU A 342 21.34 0.92 -11.85
CA LEU A 342 21.76 -0.42 -11.43
C LEU A 342 21.33 -1.53 -12.39
N LEU A 343 20.39 -1.27 -13.30
CA LEU A 343 19.86 -2.24 -14.27
C LEU A 343 20.57 -2.14 -15.63
N ALA A 344 21.27 -1.03 -15.87
CA ALA A 344 21.99 -0.79 -17.12
C ALA A 344 23.27 -1.65 -17.16
N ARG A 345 23.14 -2.92 -17.56
CA ARG A 345 24.19 -3.79 -18.09
C ARG A 345 23.61 -4.71 -19.14
#